data_dd253dc85028577740c28248570c3ebf
#
_entry.id   dd253dc85028577740c28248570c3ebf
#
_cell.length_a   1.000
_cell.length_b   1.000
_cell.length_c   1.000
_cell.angle_alpha   90.00
_cell.angle_beta   90.00
_cell.angle_gamma   90.00
#
_symmetry.space_group_name_H-M   'P 1'
#
loop_
_entity.id
_entity.type
_entity.pdbx_description
1 polymer ?
#
loop_
_entity_poly.entity_id
_entity_poly.type
_entity_poly.pdbx_seq_one_letter_code
_entity_poly.pdbx_strand_id
1 'polypeptide(L)'
;LLPGENLTIQLNYLAKIPSDRFTGIGYSAKKMNLKNWFLSPARYENHAFTKNSNANLEDIANALSSFEVSLKVPLNYAVTTDLIATKKESDSNATSYFLSGNNRTDFSLFVEEKSSFTNYKSDLIDIHTNLKDNAIDPIQKAIIIDRIVHFAKNEIGLYPHTKITVAQS
;
A
#
# COMPACT_ATOMS: atom_id res chain seq x y z
N LEU A 1 16.54 20.48 16.55
CA LEU A 1 15.36 20.14 17.35
C LEU A 1 15.81 19.60 18.69
N LEU A 2 15.20 20.09 19.75
CA LEU A 2 15.37 19.51 21.09
C LEU A 2 14.48 18.26 21.23
N PRO A 3 14.82 17.35 22.15
CA PRO A 3 13.96 16.20 22.42
C PRO A 3 12.52 16.64 22.77
N GLY A 4 11.53 16.07 22.06
CA GLY A 4 10.12 16.40 22.22
C GLY A 4 9.60 17.56 21.35
N GLU A 5 10.45 18.22 20.58
CA GLU A 5 10.00 19.22 19.60
C GLU A 5 9.49 18.60 18.33
N ASN A 6 8.45 19.21 17.73
CA ASN A 6 7.89 18.83 16.46
C ASN A 6 8.38 19.78 15.34
N LEU A 7 8.66 19.20 14.18
CA LEU A 7 8.96 19.93 12.96
C LEU A 7 7.90 19.61 11.92
N THR A 8 7.29 20.63 11.33
CA THR A 8 6.40 20.47 10.15
C THR A 8 7.16 20.89 8.91
N ILE A 9 7.21 20.01 7.91
CA ILE A 9 7.81 20.30 6.60
C ILE A 9 6.69 20.15 5.56
N GLN A 10 6.46 21.22 4.80
CA GLN A 10 5.51 21.20 3.66
C GLN A 10 6.29 21.15 2.37
N LEU A 11 5.97 20.15 1.53
CA LEU A 11 6.60 19.95 0.23
C LEU A 11 5.54 19.92 -0.86
N ASN A 12 5.77 20.66 -1.94
CA ASN A 12 4.97 20.58 -3.16
C ASN A 12 5.88 20.07 -4.28
N TYR A 13 5.51 18.98 -4.91
CA TYR A 13 6.33 18.36 -5.94
C TYR A 13 5.47 17.65 -7.00
N LEU A 14 6.08 17.42 -8.15
CA LEU A 14 5.53 16.60 -9.22
C LEU A 14 6.34 15.33 -9.33
N ALA A 15 5.69 14.18 -9.13
CA ALA A 15 6.31 12.87 -9.34
C ALA A 15 5.98 12.36 -10.75
N LYS A 16 7.00 12.05 -11.53
CA LYS A 16 6.82 11.37 -12.81
C LYS A 16 6.83 9.86 -12.56
N ILE A 17 5.68 9.24 -12.76
CA ILE A 17 5.52 7.80 -12.60
C ILE A 17 6.13 7.07 -13.80
N PRO A 18 7.07 6.12 -13.60
CA PRO A 18 7.65 5.34 -14.68
C PRO A 18 6.67 4.28 -15.22
N SER A 19 7.01 3.69 -16.37
CA SER A 19 6.32 2.49 -16.86
C SER A 19 6.63 1.29 -15.94
N ASP A 20 5.63 0.43 -15.72
CA ASP A 20 5.74 -0.78 -14.88
C ASP A 20 6.51 -1.94 -15.54
N ARG A 21 7.03 -1.74 -16.74
CA ARG A 21 7.57 -2.78 -17.66
C ARG A 21 8.65 -3.68 -17.04
N PHE A 22 9.47 -3.16 -16.13
CA PHE A 22 10.59 -3.91 -15.56
C PHE A 22 10.38 -4.34 -14.11
N THR A 23 9.66 -3.55 -13.34
CA THR A 23 9.54 -3.76 -11.89
C THR A 23 8.13 -4.16 -11.46
N GLY A 24 7.15 -4.11 -12.36
CA GLY A 24 5.75 -4.21 -12.01
C GLY A 24 5.22 -3.00 -11.22
N ILE A 25 6.09 -2.02 -10.90
CA ILE A 25 5.76 -0.77 -10.19
C ILE A 25 5.80 0.38 -11.17
N GLY A 26 4.70 1.12 -11.29
CA GLY A 26 4.58 2.21 -12.24
C GLY A 26 3.22 2.22 -12.93
N TYR A 27 3.18 2.70 -14.16
CA TYR A 27 1.95 2.74 -14.95
C TYR A 27 2.00 1.82 -16.16
N SER A 28 0.88 1.21 -16.51
CA SER A 28 0.65 0.56 -17.79
C SER A 28 -0.80 0.72 -18.21
N ALA A 29 -1.04 1.04 -19.49
CA ALA A 29 -2.37 1.19 -20.07
C ALA A 29 -3.33 1.99 -19.14
N LYS A 30 -4.20 1.27 -18.39
CA LYS A 30 -5.27 1.84 -17.56
C LYS A 30 -5.09 1.52 -16.08
N LYS A 31 -3.88 1.24 -15.65
CA LYS A 31 -3.57 0.93 -14.26
C LYS A 31 -2.27 1.57 -13.80
N MET A 32 -2.18 1.84 -12.51
CA MET A 32 -0.97 2.23 -11.81
C MET A 32 -0.80 1.36 -10.58
N ASN A 33 0.40 0.85 -10.41
CA ASN A 33 0.85 0.15 -9.22
C ASN A 33 1.96 1.00 -8.59
N LEU A 34 1.68 1.61 -7.45
CA LEU A 34 2.56 2.60 -6.83
C LEU A 34 3.02 2.08 -5.46
N LYS A 35 4.34 2.02 -5.29
CA LYS A 35 5.03 1.71 -4.05
C LYS A 35 6.23 2.64 -3.91
N ASN A 36 6.49 3.19 -2.73
CA ASN A 36 7.60 4.13 -2.49
C ASN A 36 7.61 5.34 -3.46
N TRP A 37 6.45 5.83 -3.84
CA TRP A 37 6.28 6.88 -4.84
C TRP A 37 6.26 8.31 -4.27
N PHE A 38 6.24 8.44 -2.96
CA PHE A 38 6.23 9.70 -2.23
C PHE A 38 7.55 9.92 -1.49
N LEU A 39 7.81 11.18 -1.11
CA LEU A 39 9.00 11.53 -0.35
C LEU A 39 8.84 11.10 1.11
N SER A 40 9.78 10.31 1.60
CA SER A 40 9.86 9.90 3.00
C SER A 40 11.06 10.57 3.67
N PRO A 41 10.93 11.05 4.92
CA PRO A 41 12.07 11.53 5.67
C PRO A 41 13.10 10.41 5.89
N ALA A 42 14.38 10.71 5.70
CA ALA A 42 15.42 9.75 6.06
C ALA A 42 15.38 9.49 7.58
N ARG A 43 15.52 8.24 7.97
CA ARG A 43 15.60 7.84 9.38
C ARG A 43 16.86 8.40 10.02
N TYR A 44 16.74 8.96 11.21
CA TYR A 44 17.86 9.51 11.97
C TYR A 44 18.21 8.56 13.11
N GLU A 45 19.41 7.96 13.06
CA GLU A 45 19.90 7.03 14.06
C GLU A 45 21.39 7.24 14.31
N ASN A 46 21.84 7.00 15.52
CA ASN A 46 23.26 7.11 15.90
C ASN A 46 23.89 8.44 15.46
N HIS A 47 23.17 9.55 15.64
CA HIS A 47 23.61 10.91 15.29
C HIS A 47 23.83 11.15 13.79
N ALA A 48 23.23 10.32 12.91
CA ALA A 48 23.33 10.47 11.46
C ALA A 48 22.02 10.11 10.76
N PHE A 49 21.82 10.65 9.56
CA PHE A 49 20.74 10.18 8.67
C PHE A 49 21.16 8.87 8.01
N THR A 50 20.28 7.87 8.06
CA THR A 50 20.47 6.61 7.37
C THR A 50 20.50 6.85 5.86
N LYS A 51 21.56 6.37 5.21
CA LYS A 51 21.71 6.42 3.75
C LYS A 51 21.50 5.02 3.20
N ASN A 52 20.55 4.89 2.31
CA ASN A 52 20.29 3.63 1.60
C ASN A 52 21.07 3.61 0.28
N SER A 53 21.52 2.42 -0.12
CA SER A 53 22.18 2.23 -1.40
C SER A 53 21.16 2.28 -2.54
N ASN A 54 21.47 3.02 -3.61
CA ASN A 54 20.66 2.98 -4.83
C ASN A 54 20.85 1.66 -5.62
N ALA A 55 21.76 0.80 -5.20
CA ALA A 55 22.02 -0.48 -5.84
C ALA A 55 21.01 -1.58 -5.44
N ASN A 56 20.34 -1.40 -4.32
CA ASN A 56 19.28 -2.30 -3.84
C ASN A 56 18.03 -1.49 -3.50
N LEU A 57 17.01 -1.58 -4.35
CA LEU A 57 15.75 -0.84 -4.20
C LEU A 57 14.90 -1.34 -3.03
N GLU A 58 15.21 -2.51 -2.47
CA GLU A 58 14.49 -3.08 -1.33
C GLU A 58 15.12 -2.71 0.02
N ASP A 59 16.32 -2.13 0.02
CA ASP A 59 17.06 -1.69 1.20
C ASP A 59 16.55 -0.35 1.75
N ILE A 60 15.24 -0.18 1.83
CA ILE A 60 14.61 1.04 2.34
C ILE A 60 14.20 0.81 3.79
N ALA A 61 14.99 1.36 4.72
CA ALA A 61 14.71 1.32 6.14
C ALA A 61 13.91 2.57 6.59
N ASN A 62 12.64 2.63 6.25
CA ASN A 62 11.76 3.69 6.72
C ASN A 62 11.40 3.48 8.21
N ALA A 63 11.28 4.57 8.96
CA ALA A 63 10.72 4.51 10.30
C ALA A 63 9.21 4.21 10.26
N LEU A 64 8.70 3.57 11.31
CA LEU A 64 7.27 3.40 11.50
C LEU A 64 6.61 4.78 11.58
N SER A 65 5.63 5.00 10.73
CA SER A 65 4.94 6.28 10.52
C SER A 65 3.43 6.12 10.49
N SER A 66 2.73 7.21 10.73
CA SER A 66 1.30 7.32 10.46
C SER A 66 1.08 8.04 9.15
N PHE A 67 0.20 7.49 8.32
CA PHE A 67 -0.15 8.05 7.02
C PHE A 67 -1.58 8.55 7.03
N GLU A 68 -1.78 9.77 6.57
CA GLU A 68 -3.08 10.35 6.20
C GLU A 68 -2.98 10.81 4.75
N VAL A 69 -3.75 10.19 3.88
CA VAL A 69 -3.64 10.38 2.43
C VAL A 69 -4.99 10.82 1.86
N SER A 70 -5.00 11.96 1.19
CA SER A 70 -6.12 12.40 0.36
C SER A 70 -5.75 12.20 -1.10
N LEU A 71 -6.49 11.33 -1.78
CA LEU A 71 -6.23 10.96 -3.16
C LEU A 71 -7.45 11.29 -4.03
N LYS A 72 -7.26 12.06 -5.08
CA LYS A 72 -8.30 12.36 -6.07
C LYS A 72 -7.99 11.66 -7.39
N VAL A 73 -8.93 10.84 -7.86
CA VAL A 73 -8.82 10.09 -9.12
C VAL A 73 -10.06 10.33 -10.00
N PRO A 74 -9.97 10.15 -11.33
CA PRO A 74 -11.14 10.22 -12.20
C PRO A 74 -12.22 9.20 -11.80
N LEU A 75 -13.49 9.50 -12.08
CA LEU A 75 -14.66 8.68 -11.67
C LEU A 75 -14.59 7.21 -12.09
N ASN A 76 -13.99 6.95 -13.24
CA ASN A 76 -13.88 5.61 -13.80
C ASN A 76 -12.73 4.78 -13.22
N TYR A 77 -12.00 5.31 -12.21
CA TYR A 77 -10.91 4.60 -11.55
C TYR A 77 -11.28 4.13 -10.14
N ALA A 78 -10.92 2.90 -9.85
CA ALA A 78 -10.98 2.31 -8.53
C ALA A 78 -9.61 2.36 -7.85
N VAL A 79 -9.61 2.50 -6.53
CA VAL A 79 -8.40 2.53 -5.69
C VAL A 79 -8.41 1.34 -4.75
N THR A 80 -7.34 0.55 -4.78
CA THR A 80 -7.05 -0.50 -3.80
C THR A 80 -5.74 -0.16 -3.09
N THR A 81 -5.71 -0.31 -1.79
CA THR A 81 -4.55 0.01 -0.95
C THR A 81 -4.60 -0.81 0.33
N ASP A 82 -3.49 -0.95 1.01
CA ASP A 82 -3.41 -1.55 2.36
C ASP A 82 -3.77 -0.55 3.47
N LEU A 83 -3.92 0.75 3.15
CA LEU A 83 -4.51 1.72 4.07
C LEU A 83 -6.03 1.51 4.21
N ILE A 84 -6.58 2.03 5.31
CA ILE A 84 -8.03 1.99 5.59
C ILE A 84 -8.68 3.22 4.98
N ALA A 85 -9.71 3.02 4.16
CA ALA A 85 -10.52 4.12 3.65
C ALA A 85 -11.47 4.62 4.76
N THR A 86 -11.24 5.83 5.23
CA THR A 86 -12.05 6.48 6.26
C THR A 86 -13.23 7.23 5.66
N LYS A 87 -13.08 7.72 4.43
CA LYS A 87 -14.13 8.44 3.69
C LYS A 87 -13.91 8.28 2.20
N LYS A 88 -15.01 8.31 1.44
CA LYS A 88 -15.03 8.36 -0.02
C LYS A 88 -16.09 9.34 -0.47
N GLU A 89 -15.73 10.27 -1.32
CA GLU A 89 -16.63 11.28 -1.88
C GLU A 89 -16.46 11.32 -3.40
N SER A 90 -17.56 11.50 -4.13
CA SER A 90 -17.51 11.64 -5.58
C SER A 90 -18.24 12.92 -6.01
N ASP A 91 -17.63 13.63 -6.92
CA ASP A 91 -18.24 14.74 -7.66
C ASP A 91 -18.53 14.32 -9.12
N SER A 92 -18.88 15.26 -10.00
CA SER A 92 -19.19 15.00 -11.41
C SER A 92 -18.00 14.46 -12.22
N ASN A 93 -16.76 14.63 -11.77
CA ASN A 93 -15.55 14.37 -12.56
C ASN A 93 -14.58 13.42 -11.88
N ALA A 94 -14.63 13.31 -10.56
CA ALA A 94 -13.62 12.61 -9.79
C ALA A 94 -14.17 11.97 -8.52
N THR A 95 -13.41 11.01 -8.00
CA THR A 95 -13.61 10.43 -6.66
C THR A 95 -12.42 10.78 -5.78
N SER A 96 -12.71 11.30 -4.59
CA SER A 96 -11.75 11.57 -3.53
C SER A 96 -11.81 10.47 -2.49
N TYR A 97 -10.66 9.89 -2.19
CA TYR A 97 -10.47 8.88 -1.14
C TYR A 97 -9.68 9.52 0.00
N PHE A 98 -10.13 9.32 1.22
CA PHE A 98 -9.41 9.69 2.44
C PHE A 98 -8.98 8.39 3.12
N LEU A 99 -7.68 8.20 3.21
CA LEU A 99 -7.07 6.94 3.60
C LEU A 99 -6.19 7.18 4.83
N SER A 100 -6.15 6.24 5.75
CA SER A 100 -5.28 6.32 6.93
C SER A 100 -4.63 4.99 7.27
N GLY A 101 -3.47 5.05 7.93
CA GLY A 101 -2.79 3.87 8.44
C GLY A 101 -1.70 4.25 9.43
N ASN A 102 -1.65 3.56 10.56
CA ASN A 102 -0.67 3.77 11.62
C ASN A 102 0.34 2.62 11.66
N ASN A 103 1.53 2.90 12.21
CA ASN A 103 2.60 1.92 12.40
C ASN A 103 2.98 1.20 11.10
N ARG A 104 3.20 1.96 10.04
CA ARG A 104 3.59 1.45 8.72
C ARG A 104 4.90 2.06 8.27
N THR A 105 5.70 1.29 7.59
CA THR A 105 6.94 1.77 6.96
C THR A 105 6.68 2.33 5.57
N ASP A 106 5.59 1.91 4.93
CA ASP A 106 5.18 2.26 3.57
C ASP A 106 3.71 1.90 3.36
N PHE A 107 3.16 2.23 2.21
CA PHE A 107 1.88 1.73 1.72
C PHE A 107 1.88 1.57 0.21
N SER A 108 1.12 0.60 -0.27
CA SER A 108 0.91 0.36 -1.70
C SER A 108 -0.39 0.99 -2.17
N LEU A 109 -0.38 1.48 -3.41
CA LEU A 109 -1.54 2.10 -4.03
C LEU A 109 -1.73 1.54 -5.45
N PHE A 110 -2.88 0.91 -5.67
CA PHE A 110 -3.31 0.41 -6.97
C PHE A 110 -4.47 1.25 -7.47
N VAL A 111 -4.29 1.87 -8.63
CA VAL A 111 -5.32 2.71 -9.27
C VAL A 111 -5.63 2.08 -10.61
N GLU A 112 -6.87 1.59 -10.81
CA GLU A 112 -7.26 0.82 -11.98
C GLU A 112 -8.61 1.31 -12.52
N GLU A 113 -8.79 1.37 -13.83
CA GLU A 113 -10.09 1.70 -14.44
C GLU A 113 -11.17 0.68 -14.05
N LYS A 114 -10.77 -0.57 -13.87
CA LYS A 114 -11.60 -1.63 -13.30
C LYS A 114 -10.78 -2.41 -12.31
N SER A 115 -11.21 -2.44 -11.05
CA SER A 115 -10.48 -3.19 -10.03
C SER A 115 -10.32 -4.66 -10.41
N SER A 116 -9.08 -5.12 -10.35
CA SER A 116 -8.73 -6.54 -10.53
C SER A 116 -8.73 -7.30 -9.20
N PHE A 117 -8.89 -6.61 -8.09
CA PHE A 117 -8.82 -7.19 -6.75
C PHE A 117 -10.14 -7.81 -6.32
N THR A 118 -10.02 -8.97 -5.68
CA THR A 118 -11.09 -9.66 -4.96
C THR A 118 -10.82 -9.53 -3.46
N ASN A 119 -11.88 -9.39 -2.68
CA ASN A 119 -11.80 -9.34 -1.22
C ASN A 119 -12.17 -10.71 -0.63
N TYR A 120 -11.30 -11.23 0.22
CA TYR A 120 -11.55 -12.40 1.05
C TYR A 120 -11.51 -11.96 2.51
N LYS A 121 -12.54 -12.37 3.26
CA LYS A 121 -12.65 -12.05 4.67
C LYS A 121 -12.41 -13.32 5.49
N SER A 122 -11.37 -13.30 6.34
CA SER A 122 -11.18 -14.29 7.38
C SER A 122 -11.64 -13.71 8.73
N ASP A 123 -11.67 -14.55 9.76
CA ASP A 123 -11.93 -14.10 11.14
C ASP A 123 -10.80 -13.26 11.74
N LEU A 124 -9.62 -13.31 11.14
CA LEU A 124 -8.43 -12.60 11.61
C LEU A 124 -8.12 -11.32 10.83
N ILE A 125 -8.37 -11.31 9.51
CA ILE A 125 -7.88 -10.25 8.62
C ILE A 125 -8.68 -10.19 7.32
N ASP A 126 -8.86 -8.99 6.78
CA ASP A 126 -9.39 -8.79 5.44
C ASP A 126 -8.25 -8.85 4.41
N ILE A 127 -8.42 -9.65 3.35
CA ILE A 127 -7.41 -9.88 2.32
C ILE A 127 -7.92 -9.40 0.98
N HIS A 128 -7.24 -8.40 0.42
CA HIS A 128 -7.46 -7.93 -0.93
C HIS A 128 -6.41 -8.52 -1.85
N THR A 129 -6.80 -9.24 -2.90
CA THR A 129 -5.83 -9.87 -3.81
C THR A 129 -6.30 -9.86 -5.25
N ASN A 130 -5.35 -9.68 -6.17
CA ASN A 130 -5.55 -9.84 -7.60
C ASN A 130 -4.84 -11.09 -8.16
N LEU A 131 -4.40 -12.00 -7.30
CA LEU A 131 -3.81 -13.27 -7.71
C LEU A 131 -4.79 -14.05 -8.56
N LYS A 132 -4.40 -14.36 -9.78
CA LYS A 132 -5.19 -15.15 -10.75
C LYS A 132 -4.63 -16.56 -10.78
N ASP A 133 -5.46 -17.50 -10.41
CA ASP A 133 -5.22 -18.92 -10.64
C ASP A 133 -6.55 -19.52 -11.11
N ASN A 134 -6.57 -19.95 -12.36
CA ASN A 134 -7.76 -20.52 -12.98
C ASN A 134 -7.96 -22.00 -12.62
N ALA A 135 -6.95 -22.65 -12.02
CA ALA A 135 -7.03 -24.04 -11.59
C ALA A 135 -7.71 -24.21 -10.22
N ILE A 136 -7.88 -23.12 -9.48
CA ILE A 136 -8.43 -23.13 -8.11
C ILE A 136 -9.71 -22.29 -8.10
N ASP A 137 -10.82 -22.90 -7.70
CA ASP A 137 -12.08 -22.17 -7.59
C ASP A 137 -12.05 -21.14 -6.43
N PRO A 138 -12.94 -20.12 -6.44
CA PRO A 138 -12.92 -19.07 -5.42
C PRO A 138 -13.08 -19.54 -3.98
N ILE A 139 -13.82 -20.63 -3.75
CA ILE A 139 -14.05 -21.19 -2.40
C ILE A 139 -12.77 -21.86 -1.91
N GLN A 140 -12.14 -22.68 -2.74
CA GLN A 140 -10.85 -23.31 -2.43
C GLN A 140 -9.78 -22.26 -2.17
N LYS A 141 -9.75 -21.18 -2.96
CA LYS A 141 -8.83 -20.08 -2.77
C LYS A 141 -9.03 -19.39 -1.41
N ALA A 142 -10.27 -19.12 -1.02
CA ALA A 142 -10.59 -18.56 0.28
C ALA A 142 -10.12 -19.46 1.44
N ILE A 143 -10.34 -20.79 1.34
CA ILE A 143 -9.88 -21.75 2.34
C ILE A 143 -8.35 -21.78 2.45
N ILE A 144 -7.64 -21.77 1.33
CA ILE A 144 -6.18 -21.76 1.31
C ILE A 144 -5.64 -20.48 1.97
N ILE A 145 -6.20 -19.33 1.62
CA ILE A 145 -5.83 -18.05 2.18
C ILE A 145 -6.05 -18.04 3.70
N ASP A 146 -7.21 -18.49 4.15
CA ASP A 146 -7.52 -18.57 5.58
C ASP A 146 -6.52 -19.46 6.35
N ARG A 147 -6.20 -20.64 5.81
CA ARG A 147 -5.19 -21.53 6.39
C ARG A 147 -3.81 -20.90 6.47
N ILE A 148 -3.39 -20.14 5.44
CA ILE A 148 -2.11 -19.42 5.44
C ILE A 148 -2.09 -18.36 6.54
N VAL A 149 -3.19 -17.61 6.71
CA VAL A 149 -3.29 -16.59 7.75
C VAL A 149 -3.21 -17.22 9.16
N HIS A 150 -3.92 -18.31 9.38
CA HIS A 150 -3.87 -19.02 10.66
C HIS A 150 -2.49 -19.64 10.93
N PHE A 151 -1.85 -20.23 9.92
CA PHE A 151 -0.48 -20.71 10.02
C PHE A 151 0.49 -19.58 10.38
N ALA A 152 0.44 -18.47 9.66
CA ALA A 152 1.30 -17.31 9.92
C ALA A 152 1.10 -16.76 11.35
N LYS A 153 -0.16 -16.69 11.83
CA LYS A 153 -0.44 -16.30 13.21
C LYS A 153 0.23 -17.19 14.24
N ASN A 154 0.19 -18.51 14.03
CA ASN A 154 0.72 -19.48 14.98
C ASN A 154 2.25 -19.55 14.98
N GLU A 155 2.88 -19.45 13.81
CA GLU A 155 4.33 -19.64 13.64
C GLU A 155 5.13 -18.33 13.73
N ILE A 156 4.54 -17.21 13.31
CA ILE A 156 5.23 -15.91 13.22
C ILE A 156 4.68 -14.93 14.26
N GLY A 157 3.37 -14.93 14.44
CA GLY A 157 2.66 -14.03 15.33
C GLY A 157 1.51 -13.32 14.65
N LEU A 158 0.75 -12.55 15.44
CA LEU A 158 -0.41 -11.82 14.96
C LEU A 158 0.03 -10.69 14.01
N TYR A 159 -0.56 -10.65 12.83
CA TYR A 159 -0.37 -9.54 11.90
C TYR A 159 -0.93 -8.25 12.51
N PRO A 160 -0.16 -7.14 12.56
CA PRO A 160 -0.53 -5.96 13.34
C PRO A 160 -1.64 -5.10 12.72
N HIS A 161 -2.13 -5.47 11.54
CA HIS A 161 -3.16 -4.71 10.84
C HIS A 161 -4.39 -5.57 10.54
N THR A 162 -5.54 -4.91 10.32
CA THR A 162 -6.82 -5.60 10.02
C THR A 162 -6.99 -5.94 8.55
N LYS A 163 -6.10 -5.44 7.67
CA LYS A 163 -6.16 -5.65 6.23
C LYS A 163 -4.78 -5.88 5.64
N ILE A 164 -4.69 -6.80 4.68
CA ILE A 164 -3.51 -7.01 3.84
C ILE A 164 -3.88 -6.95 2.35
N THR A 165 -3.00 -6.39 1.55
CA THR A 165 -3.14 -6.43 0.08
C THR A 165 -2.03 -7.30 -0.50
N VAL A 166 -2.43 -8.35 -1.23
CA VAL A 166 -1.52 -9.28 -1.89
C VAL A 166 -1.69 -9.12 -3.40
N ALA A 167 -0.71 -8.55 -4.04
CA ALA A 167 -0.76 -8.23 -5.46
C ALA A 167 0.19 -9.11 -6.28
N GLN A 168 -0.29 -9.50 -7.46
CA GLN A 168 0.54 -10.04 -8.52
C GLN A 168 0.99 -8.87 -9.41
N SER A 169 2.29 -8.65 -9.51
CA SER A 169 2.93 -7.68 -10.39
C SER A 169 3.09 -8.24 -11.81
#